data_fc93eb6c999004272d7c1b072cf9a1e6
#
_entry.id   fc93eb6c999004272d7c1b072cf9a1e6
#
_cell.length_a   1.000
_cell.length_b   1.000
_cell.length_c   1.000
_cell.angle_alpha   90.00
_cell.angle_beta   90.00
_cell.angle_gamma   90.00
#
_symmetry.space_group_name_H-M   'P 1'
#
loop_
_entity.id
_entity.type
_entity.pdbx_description
1 polymer ?
#
loop_
_entity_poly.entity_id
_entity_poly.type
_entity_poly.pdbx_seq_one_letter_code
_entity_poly.pdbx_strand_id
1 'polypeptide(L)'
;MDNNKNHMILNFKTTAKKFKDDDYETTKEILEMLLPYIKNFNKIYDPFYCNGAVKKYWEELGKKCYNEKLDAFDREHPEDFDIIISNIPFTIKQKCMELFFELKKPFIILMPIAAMGAKWISKYFEKLQLIIPHKRLNFSKNGKMGAGSWFDTCFYCYGLNLKKDIIKL
;
A
#
# COMPACT_ATOMS: atom_id res chain seq x y z
N MET A 1 39.66 9.81 2.71
CA MET A 1 38.86 8.56 2.53
C MET A 1 37.94 8.44 3.71
N ASP A 2 36.67 8.10 3.50
CA ASP A 2 35.60 7.79 4.48
C ASP A 2 34.73 8.92 5.05
N ASN A 3 34.30 9.86 4.20
CA ASN A 3 33.14 10.70 4.56
C ASN A 3 31.81 10.20 4.01
N ASN A 4 31.80 9.09 3.25
CA ASN A 4 30.57 8.61 2.56
C ASN A 4 29.76 7.58 3.36
N LYS A 5 30.39 6.89 4.34
CA LYS A 5 29.68 5.91 5.19
C LYS A 5 28.80 6.55 6.26
N ASN A 6 29.20 7.71 6.78
CA ASN A 6 28.42 8.39 7.84
C ASN A 6 27.15 9.07 7.30
N HIS A 7 27.11 9.50 6.04
CA HIS A 7 25.91 10.08 5.43
C HIS A 7 24.83 9.02 5.17
N MET A 8 25.24 7.81 4.83
CA MET A 8 24.30 6.71 4.59
C MET A 8 23.66 6.20 5.89
N ILE A 9 24.43 6.14 6.98
CA ILE A 9 23.94 5.72 8.31
C ILE A 9 22.97 6.76 8.91
N LEU A 10 23.22 8.06 8.70
CA LEU A 10 22.33 9.13 9.16
C LEU A 10 20.99 9.12 8.41
N ASN A 11 20.98 8.85 7.12
CA ASN A 11 19.77 8.72 6.33
C ASN A 11 18.94 7.48 6.74
N PHE A 12 19.60 6.37 7.10
CA PHE A 12 18.91 5.16 7.57
C PHE A 12 18.20 5.39 8.91
N LYS A 13 18.85 6.08 9.87
CA LYS A 13 18.24 6.41 11.17
C LYS A 13 17.08 7.40 11.04
N THR A 14 17.17 8.36 10.12
CA THR A 14 16.11 9.35 9.89
C THR A 14 14.91 8.69 9.18
N THR A 15 15.16 7.77 8.26
CA THR A 15 14.13 7.00 7.57
C THR A 15 13.41 6.07 8.55
N ALA A 16 14.15 5.33 9.39
CA ALA A 16 13.57 4.44 10.40
C ALA A 16 12.72 5.20 11.44
N LYS A 17 13.07 6.45 11.79
CA LYS A 17 12.28 7.28 12.70
C LYS A 17 10.98 7.78 12.04
N LYS A 18 11.01 8.09 10.73
CA LYS A 18 9.82 8.48 9.96
C LYS A 18 8.84 7.32 9.78
N PHE A 19 9.31 6.09 9.64
CA PHE A 19 8.45 4.90 9.55
C PHE A 19 7.63 4.63 10.80
N LYS A 20 8.10 5.02 12.00
CA LYS A 20 7.34 4.86 13.25
C LYS A 20 6.04 5.66 13.31
N ASP A 21 5.92 6.73 12.52
CA ASP A 21 4.73 7.56 12.48
C ASP A 21 3.70 7.11 11.43
N ASP A 22 4.06 6.14 10.58
CA ASP A 22 3.21 5.57 9.51
C ASP A 22 2.60 4.20 9.87
N ASP A 23 2.64 3.78 11.14
CA ASP A 23 2.14 2.48 11.64
C ASP A 23 0.59 2.45 11.72
N TYR A 24 -0.07 2.73 10.60
CA TYR A 24 -1.51 2.57 10.47
C TYR A 24 -1.84 1.16 10.01
N GLU A 25 -2.46 0.38 10.90
CA GLU A 25 -2.87 -0.99 10.62
C GLU A 25 -4.16 -1.00 9.81
N THR A 26 -4.15 -1.72 8.70
CA THR A 26 -5.34 -1.93 7.86
C THR A 26 -6.31 -2.86 8.58
N THR A 27 -7.57 -2.46 8.68
CA THR A 27 -8.62 -3.30 9.24
C THR A 27 -9.22 -4.24 8.19
N LYS A 28 -9.88 -5.31 8.66
CA LYS A 28 -10.52 -6.28 7.76
C LYS A 28 -11.58 -5.63 6.88
N GLU A 29 -12.36 -4.70 7.43
CA GLU A 29 -13.42 -3.97 6.72
C GLU A 29 -12.87 -3.18 5.51
N ILE A 30 -11.64 -2.66 5.61
CA ILE A 30 -10.98 -1.97 4.49
C ILE A 30 -10.69 -2.96 3.36
N LEU A 31 -10.27 -4.19 3.68
CA LEU A 31 -10.00 -5.24 2.71
C LEU A 31 -11.28 -5.76 2.06
N GLU A 32 -12.35 -5.91 2.84
CA GLU A 32 -13.66 -6.35 2.36
C GLU A 32 -14.23 -5.43 1.28
N MET A 33 -13.95 -4.11 1.35
CA MET A 33 -14.37 -3.14 0.33
C MET A 33 -13.79 -3.46 -1.06
N LEU A 34 -12.67 -4.17 -1.12
CA LEU A 34 -11.97 -4.48 -2.36
C LEU A 34 -12.45 -5.78 -3.02
N LEU A 35 -13.12 -6.68 -2.29
CA LEU A 35 -13.55 -7.99 -2.79
C LEU A 35 -14.32 -7.94 -4.12
N PRO A 36 -15.24 -6.97 -4.36
CA PRO A 36 -15.96 -6.88 -5.63
C PRO A 36 -15.05 -6.66 -6.85
N TYR A 37 -13.88 -6.04 -6.63
CA TYR A 37 -12.93 -5.63 -7.69
C TYR A 37 -11.81 -6.63 -7.93
N ILE A 38 -11.63 -7.59 -7.02
CA ILE A 38 -10.53 -8.57 -7.07
C ILE A 38 -11.01 -10.03 -7.18
N LYS A 39 -12.20 -10.25 -7.75
CA LYS A 39 -12.79 -11.59 -7.86
C LYS A 39 -11.88 -12.62 -8.55
N ASN A 40 -11.14 -12.16 -9.56
CA ASN A 40 -10.27 -13.01 -10.37
C ASN A 40 -8.83 -13.14 -9.83
N PHE A 41 -8.51 -12.49 -8.72
CA PHE A 41 -7.20 -12.53 -8.08
C PHE A 41 -7.28 -13.33 -6.79
N ASN A 42 -6.48 -14.40 -6.69
CA ASN A 42 -6.51 -15.32 -5.54
C ASN A 42 -5.26 -15.24 -4.67
N LYS A 43 -4.15 -14.75 -5.25
CA LYS A 43 -2.85 -14.66 -4.59
C LYS A 43 -2.45 -13.19 -4.47
N ILE A 44 -2.51 -12.68 -3.27
CA ILE A 44 -2.22 -11.28 -2.94
C ILE A 44 -0.79 -11.16 -2.42
N TYR A 45 -0.09 -10.12 -2.83
CA TYR A 45 1.19 -9.75 -2.27
C TYR A 45 1.08 -8.40 -1.57
N ASP A 46 1.44 -8.36 -0.28
CA ASP A 46 1.62 -7.13 0.48
C ASP A 46 3.06 -7.07 1.01
N PRO A 47 3.92 -6.25 0.41
CA PRO A 47 5.32 -6.17 0.78
C PRO A 47 5.57 -5.46 2.12
N PHE A 48 4.58 -4.78 2.71
CA PHE A 48 4.72 -4.05 3.97
C PHE A 48 4.08 -4.82 5.11
N TYR A 49 4.91 -5.46 5.93
CA TYR A 49 4.45 -6.40 6.97
C TYR A 49 3.60 -5.74 8.05
N CYS A 50 3.91 -4.51 8.44
CA CYS A 50 3.31 -3.83 9.59
C CYS A 50 3.33 -4.73 10.84
N ASN A 51 2.19 -5.33 11.21
CA ASN A 51 2.06 -6.30 12.32
C ASN A 51 1.67 -7.72 11.84
N GLY A 52 1.56 -7.94 10.53
CA GLY A 52 1.18 -9.23 9.93
C GLY A 52 -0.30 -9.58 9.97
N ALA A 53 -1.16 -8.72 10.53
CA ALA A 53 -2.60 -8.99 10.62
C ALA A 53 -3.28 -9.10 9.25
N VAL A 54 -2.79 -8.35 8.25
CA VAL A 54 -3.33 -8.32 6.89
C VAL A 54 -3.33 -9.71 6.25
N LYS A 55 -2.27 -10.50 6.46
CA LYS A 55 -2.21 -11.88 5.94
C LYS A 55 -3.37 -12.71 6.47
N LYS A 56 -3.60 -12.69 7.79
CA LYS A 56 -4.70 -13.42 8.43
C LYS A 56 -6.06 -12.98 7.88
N TYR A 57 -6.28 -11.67 7.73
CA TYR A 57 -7.55 -11.15 7.19
C TYR A 57 -7.79 -11.62 5.75
N TRP A 58 -6.78 -11.62 4.87
CA TRP A 58 -6.91 -12.14 3.52
C TRP A 58 -7.20 -13.64 3.49
N GLU A 59 -6.55 -14.42 4.35
CA GLU A 59 -6.81 -15.86 4.49
C GLU A 59 -8.23 -16.13 4.97
N GLU A 60 -8.75 -15.37 5.93
CA GLU A 60 -10.16 -15.43 6.37
C GLU A 60 -11.15 -15.05 5.23
N LEU A 61 -10.75 -14.19 4.31
CA LEU A 61 -11.52 -13.79 3.13
C LEU A 61 -11.33 -14.75 1.94
N GLY A 62 -10.67 -15.90 2.14
CA GLY A 62 -10.48 -16.94 1.13
C GLY A 62 -9.38 -16.63 0.11
N LYS A 63 -8.46 -15.72 0.41
CA LYS A 63 -7.33 -15.35 -0.45
C LYS A 63 -6.01 -15.83 0.14
N LYS A 64 -5.07 -16.28 -0.69
CA LYS A 64 -3.69 -16.50 -0.27
C LYS A 64 -2.95 -15.16 -0.17
N CYS A 65 -2.21 -14.92 0.89
CA CYS A 65 -1.45 -13.68 1.04
C CYS A 65 0.02 -13.95 1.36
N TYR A 66 0.89 -13.31 0.59
CA TYR A 66 2.32 -13.22 0.85
C TYR A 66 2.57 -11.89 1.57
N ASN A 67 2.82 -11.96 2.87
CA ASN A 67 3.13 -10.81 3.71
C ASN A 67 4.13 -11.27 4.78
N GLU A 68 5.38 -10.93 4.61
CA GLU A 68 6.49 -11.39 5.42
C GLU A 68 7.26 -10.21 6.00
N LYS A 69 7.85 -10.40 7.17
CA LYS A 69 8.62 -9.38 7.87
C LYS A 69 10.00 -9.20 7.23
N LEU A 70 10.01 -8.67 6.01
CA LEU A 70 11.21 -8.37 5.22
C LEU A 70 11.11 -6.93 4.70
N ASP A 71 12.26 -6.32 4.40
CA ASP A 71 12.28 -4.99 3.78
C ASP A 71 11.75 -5.08 2.34
N ALA A 72 10.76 -4.27 2.00
CA ALA A 72 10.12 -4.27 0.70
C ALA A 72 11.05 -3.85 -0.46
N PHE A 73 12.16 -3.19 -0.17
CA PHE A 73 13.10 -2.65 -1.16
C PHE A 73 14.43 -3.41 -1.22
N ASP A 74 14.66 -4.35 -0.31
CA ASP A 74 15.91 -5.11 -0.20
C ASP A 74 15.59 -6.60 -0.06
N ARG A 75 14.81 -7.13 -1.00
CA ARG A 75 14.41 -8.56 -1.02
C ARG A 75 14.11 -9.04 -2.42
N GLU A 76 14.17 -10.34 -2.60
CA GLU A 76 13.53 -11.00 -3.73
C GLU A 76 12.01 -11.03 -3.51
N HIS A 77 11.26 -10.58 -4.51
CA HIS A 77 9.80 -10.60 -4.47
C HIS A 77 9.28 -11.97 -4.89
N PRO A 78 8.16 -12.47 -4.31
CA PRO A 78 7.54 -13.68 -4.80
C PRO A 78 7.14 -13.51 -6.26
N GLU A 79 7.33 -14.54 -7.08
CA GLU A 79 6.89 -14.52 -8.48
C GLU A 79 5.43 -14.95 -8.65
N ASP A 80 4.99 -15.86 -7.76
CA ASP A 80 3.68 -16.51 -7.82
C ASP A 80 2.61 -15.72 -7.04
N PHE A 81 2.34 -14.48 -7.47
CA PHE A 81 1.19 -13.70 -7.00
C PHE A 81 0.45 -13.05 -8.17
N ASP A 82 -0.82 -12.73 -7.95
CA ASP A 82 -1.71 -12.18 -8.97
C ASP A 82 -1.75 -10.64 -8.92
N ILE A 83 -1.75 -10.07 -7.72
CA ILE A 83 -1.97 -8.64 -7.48
C ILE A 83 -1.24 -8.18 -6.21
N ILE A 84 -0.77 -6.93 -6.21
CA ILE A 84 -0.28 -6.26 -5.01
C ILE A 84 -1.44 -5.50 -4.38
N ILE A 85 -1.70 -5.72 -3.09
CA ILE A 85 -2.66 -4.91 -2.33
C ILE A 85 -2.01 -4.49 -1.03
N SER A 86 -1.82 -3.19 -0.85
CA SER A 86 -1.04 -2.69 0.29
C SER A 86 -1.52 -1.32 0.78
N ASN A 87 -1.47 -1.16 2.09
CA ASN A 87 -1.46 0.14 2.76
C ASN A 87 0.01 0.54 2.96
N ILE A 88 0.51 1.38 2.06
CA ILE A 88 1.93 1.73 2.00
C ILE A 88 2.30 2.80 3.04
N PRO A 89 3.58 2.88 3.45
CA PRO A 89 4.07 4.03 4.23
C PRO A 89 3.97 5.32 3.42
N PHE A 90 3.18 6.30 3.90
CA PHE A 90 2.88 7.51 3.12
C PHE A 90 4.06 8.46 2.96
N THR A 91 5.06 8.37 3.84
CA THR A 91 6.30 9.16 3.74
C THR A 91 7.16 8.78 2.54
N ILE A 92 7.04 7.54 2.05
CA ILE A 92 7.80 7.01 0.91
C ILE A 92 6.92 6.56 -0.25
N LYS A 93 5.68 7.05 -0.34
CA LYS A 93 4.68 6.65 -1.32
C LYS A 93 5.15 6.70 -2.79
N GLN A 94 6.00 7.67 -3.14
CA GLN A 94 6.59 7.73 -4.49
C GLN A 94 7.46 6.50 -4.76
N LYS A 95 8.36 6.16 -3.83
CA LYS A 95 9.24 4.99 -3.95
C LYS A 95 8.45 3.67 -4.02
N CYS A 96 7.36 3.57 -3.25
CA CYS A 96 6.46 2.42 -3.30
C CYS A 96 5.79 2.30 -4.68
N MET A 97 5.29 3.41 -5.23
CA MET A 97 4.67 3.42 -6.56
C MET A 97 5.66 2.99 -7.65
N GLU A 98 6.90 3.47 -7.59
CA GLU A 98 7.97 3.10 -8.52
C GLU A 98 8.23 1.59 -8.47
N LEU A 99 8.42 1.02 -7.27
CA LEU A 99 8.59 -0.42 -7.08
C LEU A 99 7.42 -1.23 -7.68
N PHE A 100 6.18 -0.82 -7.45
CA PHE A 100 5.02 -1.59 -7.91
C PHE A 100 4.88 -1.58 -9.43
N PHE A 101 5.23 -0.48 -10.09
CA PHE A 101 5.31 -0.45 -11.55
C PHE A 101 6.46 -1.30 -12.09
N GLU A 102 7.59 -1.38 -11.38
CA GLU A 102 8.72 -2.26 -11.75
C GLU A 102 8.36 -3.74 -11.67
N LEU A 103 7.52 -4.12 -10.71
CA LEU A 103 7.03 -5.50 -10.57
C LEU A 103 6.05 -5.91 -11.68
N LYS A 104 5.54 -4.98 -12.48
CA LYS A 104 4.69 -5.23 -13.66
C LYS A 104 3.45 -6.09 -13.39
N LYS A 105 2.91 -6.03 -12.19
CA LYS A 105 1.69 -6.73 -11.78
C LYS A 105 0.59 -5.72 -11.49
N PRO A 106 -0.69 -6.10 -11.59
CA PRO A 106 -1.79 -5.27 -11.10
C PRO A 106 -1.56 -4.90 -9.64
N PHE A 107 -2.03 -3.71 -9.24
CA PHE A 107 -1.97 -3.32 -7.83
C PHE A 107 -3.16 -2.46 -7.41
N ILE A 108 -3.44 -2.51 -6.11
CA ILE A 108 -4.30 -1.58 -5.37
C ILE A 108 -3.48 -1.09 -4.18
N ILE A 109 -3.25 0.21 -4.11
CA ILE A 109 -2.53 0.82 -2.99
C ILE A 109 -3.37 1.90 -2.34
N LEU A 110 -3.37 1.89 -1.02
CA LEU A 110 -4.04 2.90 -0.22
C LEU A 110 -3.09 4.07 0.04
N MET A 111 -3.50 5.26 -0.36
CA MET A 111 -2.73 6.50 -0.18
C MET A 111 -3.64 7.68 0.09
N PRO A 112 -3.11 8.81 0.63
CA PRO A 112 -3.85 10.06 0.69
C PRO A 112 -4.32 10.51 -0.69
N ILE A 113 -5.58 10.95 -0.80
CA ILE A 113 -6.13 11.45 -2.07
C ILE A 113 -5.36 12.68 -2.58
N ALA A 114 -4.79 13.47 -1.68
CA ALA A 114 -3.96 14.63 -2.02
C ALA A 114 -2.68 14.26 -2.82
N ALA A 115 -2.26 12.99 -2.82
CA ALA A 115 -1.14 12.53 -3.64
C ALA A 115 -1.38 12.72 -5.14
N MET A 116 -2.65 12.77 -5.59
CA MET A 116 -3.01 13.06 -6.99
C MET A 116 -2.50 14.41 -7.50
N GLY A 117 -2.34 15.40 -6.62
CA GLY A 117 -1.80 16.70 -6.98
C GLY A 117 -0.26 16.77 -7.02
N ALA A 118 0.43 15.69 -6.70
CA ALA A 118 1.89 15.70 -6.65
C ALA A 118 2.52 15.56 -8.04
N LYS A 119 3.57 16.32 -8.32
CA LYS A 119 4.27 16.30 -9.62
C LYS A 119 4.74 14.90 -10.02
N TRP A 120 5.22 14.10 -9.07
CA TRP A 120 5.77 12.77 -9.35
C TRP A 120 4.74 11.76 -9.86
N ILE A 121 3.45 11.93 -9.54
CA ILE A 121 2.40 11.00 -9.96
C ILE A 121 1.97 11.22 -11.41
N SER A 122 2.25 12.40 -11.97
CA SER A 122 1.81 12.78 -13.33
C SER A 122 2.21 11.77 -14.40
N LYS A 123 3.39 11.15 -14.27
CA LYS A 123 3.88 10.11 -15.22
C LYS A 123 3.07 8.80 -15.18
N TYR A 124 2.26 8.61 -14.15
CA TYR A 124 1.43 7.40 -13.97
C TYR A 124 -0.06 7.69 -14.14
N PHE A 125 -0.45 8.97 -14.21
CA PHE A 125 -1.83 9.43 -14.09
C PHE A 125 -2.78 8.69 -15.04
N GLU A 126 -2.44 8.59 -16.33
CA GLU A 126 -3.27 7.93 -17.34
C GLU A 126 -3.39 6.41 -17.16
N LYS A 127 -2.56 5.82 -16.32
CA LYS A 127 -2.56 4.37 -16.05
C LYS A 127 -3.32 4.01 -14.78
N LEU A 128 -3.65 5.02 -13.97
CA LEU A 128 -4.26 4.82 -12.66
C LEU A 128 -5.78 5.01 -12.73
N GLN A 129 -6.48 4.15 -11.99
CA GLN A 129 -7.89 4.29 -11.70
C GLN A 129 -8.06 4.44 -10.19
N LEU A 130 -9.13 5.05 -9.72
CA LEU A 130 -9.35 5.34 -8.31
C LEU A 130 -10.63 4.67 -7.79
N ILE A 131 -10.54 4.09 -6.59
CA ILE A 131 -11.71 3.72 -5.80
C ILE A 131 -11.71 4.62 -4.56
N ILE A 132 -12.74 5.45 -4.43
CA ILE A 132 -12.87 6.43 -3.35
C ILE A 132 -13.89 5.89 -2.34
N PRO A 133 -13.50 5.61 -1.09
CA PRO A 133 -14.44 5.20 -0.04
C PRO A 133 -15.53 6.24 0.18
N HIS A 134 -16.76 5.78 0.50
CA HIS A 134 -17.89 6.68 0.76
C HIS A 134 -17.72 7.51 2.05
N LYS A 135 -16.84 7.07 2.94
CA LYS A 135 -16.48 7.74 4.20
C LYS A 135 -14.99 7.62 4.47
N ARG A 136 -14.49 8.45 5.37
CA ARG A 136 -13.10 8.36 5.85
C ARG A 136 -12.85 6.97 6.46
N LEU A 137 -11.73 6.35 6.06
CA LEU A 137 -11.35 5.05 6.59
C LEU A 137 -10.81 5.17 8.02
N ASN A 138 -11.19 4.22 8.85
CA ASN A 138 -10.65 4.07 10.20
C ASN A 138 -9.55 3.02 10.18
N PHE A 139 -8.40 3.39 10.72
CA PHE A 139 -7.26 2.50 10.89
C PHE A 139 -7.12 2.14 12.38
N SER A 140 -6.49 1.02 12.65
CA SER A 140 -6.02 0.75 14.00
C SER A 140 -4.57 1.20 14.18
N LYS A 141 -4.18 1.44 15.41
CA LYS A 141 -2.80 1.69 15.81
C LYS A 141 -2.55 0.97 17.13
N ASN A 142 -1.55 0.09 17.18
CA ASN A 142 -1.25 -0.75 18.33
C ASN A 142 -2.48 -1.56 18.80
N GLY A 143 -3.27 -2.10 17.86
CA GLY A 143 -4.47 -2.89 18.15
C GLY A 143 -5.66 -2.07 18.69
N LYS A 144 -5.57 -0.74 18.76
CA LYS A 144 -6.67 0.13 19.16
C LYS A 144 -7.23 0.84 17.94
N MET A 145 -8.55 0.79 17.76
CA MET A 145 -9.23 1.62 16.75
C MET A 145 -8.92 3.08 17.04
N GLY A 146 -8.21 3.72 16.12
CA GLY A 146 -7.89 5.15 16.20
C GLY A 146 -9.07 6.00 15.75
N ALA A 147 -9.11 7.26 16.17
CA ALA A 147 -9.82 8.29 15.42
C ALA A 147 -9.26 8.29 13.98
N GLY A 148 -10.12 8.32 12.96
CA GLY A 148 -9.74 8.18 11.57
C GLY A 148 -8.51 8.98 11.15
N SER A 149 -7.89 8.63 10.05
CA SER A 149 -6.73 9.35 9.52
C SER A 149 -7.00 10.86 9.45
N TRP A 150 -5.98 11.68 9.68
CA TRP A 150 -6.07 13.14 9.57
C TRP A 150 -6.38 13.63 8.15
N PHE A 151 -6.34 12.75 7.17
CA PHE A 151 -6.50 13.02 5.74
C PHE A 151 -7.38 11.95 5.10
N ASP A 152 -8.04 12.33 4.03
CA ASP A 152 -8.83 11.39 3.23
C ASP A 152 -7.90 10.53 2.39
N THR A 153 -8.21 9.24 2.34
CA THR A 153 -7.49 8.23 1.57
C THR A 153 -8.36 7.68 0.46
N CYS A 154 -7.73 7.22 -0.61
CA CYS A 154 -8.37 6.43 -1.65
C CYS A 154 -7.46 5.30 -2.12
N PHE A 155 -8.05 4.35 -2.82
CA PHE A 155 -7.31 3.27 -3.45
C PHE A 155 -6.89 3.67 -4.86
N TYR A 156 -5.60 3.62 -5.12
CA TYR A 156 -4.99 3.81 -6.43
C TYR A 156 -4.83 2.45 -7.07
N CYS A 157 -5.46 2.24 -8.21
CA CYS A 157 -5.55 0.96 -8.88
C CYS A 157 -4.81 1.00 -10.22
N TYR A 158 -4.09 -0.06 -10.52
CA TYR A 158 -3.43 -0.27 -11.81
C TYR A 158 -3.72 -1.70 -12.30
N GLY A 159 -4.03 -1.84 -13.60
CA GLY A 159 -4.20 -3.16 -14.24
C GLY A 159 -5.48 -3.91 -13.87
N LEU A 160 -6.45 -3.26 -13.19
CA LEU A 160 -7.72 -3.88 -12.83
C LEU A 160 -8.78 -3.75 -13.93
N ASN A 161 -8.61 -2.84 -14.87
CA ASN A 161 -9.57 -2.54 -15.93
C ASN A 161 -10.98 -2.26 -15.38
N LEU A 162 -11.05 -1.36 -14.40
CA LEU A 162 -12.32 -0.95 -13.79
C LEU A 162 -13.22 -0.28 -14.83
N LYS A 163 -14.53 -0.39 -14.68
CA LYS A 163 -15.52 0.18 -15.62
C LYS A 163 -15.46 1.70 -15.75
N LYS A 164 -14.88 2.37 -14.77
CA LYS A 164 -14.69 3.83 -14.73
C LYS A 164 -13.33 4.15 -14.12
N ASP A 165 -12.75 5.27 -14.51
CA ASP A 165 -11.47 5.73 -13.97
C ASP A 165 -11.58 6.17 -12.50
N ILE A 166 -12.77 6.63 -12.09
CA ILE A 166 -13.08 6.98 -10.71
C ILE A 166 -14.37 6.28 -10.31
N ILE A 167 -14.28 5.49 -9.25
CA ILE A 167 -15.43 4.84 -8.60
C ILE A 167 -15.57 5.43 -7.20
N LYS A 168 -16.77 5.89 -6.87
CA LYS A 168 -17.17 6.25 -5.51
C LYS A 168 -17.95 5.09 -4.92
N LEU A 169 -17.51 4.55 -3.75
CA LEU A 169 -18.24 3.53 -3.00
C LEU A 169 -19.44 4.13 -2.28
#